data_a025d2e63f7b776da7a4ec9d63a2571b
#
_entry.id   a025d2e63f7b776da7a4ec9d63a2571b
#
_cell.length_a   1.000
_cell.length_b   1.000
_cell.length_c   1.000
_cell.angle_alpha   90.00
_cell.angle_beta   90.00
_cell.angle_gamma   90.00
#
_symmetry.space_group_name_H-M   'P 1'
#
loop_
_entity.id
_entity.type
_entity.pdbx_description
1 polymer ?
#
loop_
_entity_poly.entity_id
_entity_poly.type
_entity_poly.pdbx_seq_one_letter_code
_entity_poly.pdbx_strand_id
1 'polypeptide(L)'
;MAYKTSLNYSPSFDSKKRKKNQIKFIIFHYTGMKSEKAAIKRLTDFKSEVSCNYLIKKNGDIVTMVPDLYISWHAGKSLWKKYQSLNKNSIGIEITNPGHRHGYNRFSNSQIRSLIKLSRSLIKKYKINLKNILGHSDIAPERKKDPGEKFPWEYLAKKNIGFW
;
A
#
# COMPACT_ATOMS: atom_id res chain seq x y z
N MET A 1 3.52 -5.50 21.23
CA MET A 1 4.84 -5.78 20.63
C MET A 1 5.15 -4.73 19.56
N ALA A 2 6.39 -4.27 19.50
CA ALA A 2 6.85 -3.41 18.43
C ALA A 2 6.96 -4.26 17.15
N TYR A 3 6.49 -3.74 16.00
CA TYR A 3 6.76 -4.37 14.72
C TYR A 3 8.23 -4.08 14.33
N LYS A 4 8.84 -5.04 13.64
CA LYS A 4 10.19 -4.88 13.09
C LYS A 4 10.09 -4.15 11.76
N THR A 5 10.94 -3.18 11.54
CA THR A 5 11.14 -2.55 10.22
C THR A 5 12.43 -3.05 9.61
N SER A 6 12.39 -3.35 8.32
CA SER A 6 13.55 -3.76 7.54
C SER A 6 13.57 -3.06 6.19
N LEU A 7 14.69 -3.12 5.52
CA LEU A 7 14.89 -2.56 4.17
C LEU A 7 15.04 -3.70 3.17
N ASN A 8 14.32 -3.66 2.08
CA ASN A 8 14.50 -4.56 0.94
C ASN A 8 14.04 -3.82 -0.33
N TYR A 9 14.96 -3.07 -0.91
CA TYR A 9 14.63 -2.13 -1.97
C TYR A 9 14.24 -2.79 -3.28
N SER A 10 13.15 -2.29 -3.85
CA SER A 10 12.72 -2.58 -5.22
C SER A 10 13.52 -1.71 -6.20
N PRO A 11 13.93 -2.24 -7.36
CA PRO A 11 14.52 -1.45 -8.44
C PRO A 11 13.50 -0.70 -9.29
N SER A 12 12.19 -1.01 -9.14
CA SER A 12 11.10 -0.49 -9.98
C SER A 12 10.51 0.79 -9.39
N PHE A 13 11.13 1.94 -9.66
CA PHE A 13 10.65 3.25 -9.23
C PHE A 13 11.19 4.36 -10.13
N ASP A 14 10.52 5.52 -10.14
CA ASP A 14 11.03 6.69 -10.83
C ASP A 14 12.18 7.31 -10.02
N SER A 15 13.33 7.51 -10.66
CA SER A 15 14.55 8.07 -10.04
C SER A 15 14.40 9.54 -9.63
N LYS A 16 13.49 10.28 -10.27
CA LYS A 16 13.19 11.68 -9.93
C LYS A 16 12.39 11.77 -8.64
N LYS A 17 12.95 12.42 -7.64
CA LYS A 17 12.27 12.67 -6.35
C LYS A 17 11.08 13.61 -6.52
N ARG A 18 9.98 13.27 -5.86
CA ARG A 18 8.84 14.17 -5.68
C ARG A 18 9.00 15.04 -4.43
N LYS A 19 8.32 16.18 -4.39
CA LYS A 19 8.27 17.05 -3.21
C LYS A 19 7.33 16.45 -2.16
N LYS A 20 7.57 16.70 -0.87
CA LYS A 20 6.72 16.22 0.24
C LYS A 20 5.25 16.62 0.06
N ASN A 21 4.98 17.83 -0.40
CA ASN A 21 3.62 18.33 -0.60
C ASN A 21 2.89 17.71 -1.80
N GLN A 22 3.56 16.91 -2.61
CA GLN A 22 2.94 16.15 -3.70
C GLN A 22 2.35 14.82 -3.20
N ILE A 23 2.74 14.33 -2.02
CA ILE A 23 2.19 13.12 -1.41
C ILE A 23 0.86 13.51 -0.76
N LYS A 24 -0.25 13.06 -1.36
CA LYS A 24 -1.62 13.40 -0.99
C LYS A 24 -2.45 12.21 -0.57
N PHE A 25 -2.04 10.99 -0.98
CA PHE A 25 -2.82 9.78 -0.83
C PHE A 25 -2.01 8.65 -0.17
N ILE A 26 -2.73 7.76 0.50
CA ILE A 26 -2.27 6.40 0.82
C ILE A 26 -3.18 5.45 0.08
N ILE A 27 -2.59 4.48 -0.63
CA ILE A 27 -3.34 3.46 -1.35
C ILE A 27 -3.00 2.09 -0.76
N PHE A 28 -4.04 1.38 -0.31
CA PHE A 28 -3.92 0.03 0.24
C PHE A 28 -4.11 -1.02 -0.85
N HIS A 29 -3.26 -2.03 -0.79
CA HIS A 29 -3.25 -3.18 -1.68
C HIS A 29 -3.17 -4.46 -0.89
N TYR A 30 -3.57 -5.58 -1.49
CA TYR A 30 -3.06 -6.89 -1.11
C TYR A 30 -2.10 -7.41 -2.18
N THR A 31 -1.12 -8.22 -1.79
CA THR A 31 -0.11 -8.74 -2.72
C THR A 31 -0.69 -9.66 -3.81
N GLY A 32 -1.80 -10.34 -3.55
CA GLY A 32 -2.45 -11.25 -4.51
C GLY A 32 -1.57 -12.41 -4.98
N MET A 33 -0.63 -12.85 -4.15
CA MET A 33 0.34 -13.88 -4.46
C MET A 33 0.19 -15.08 -3.53
N LYS A 34 0.46 -16.29 -4.03
CA LYS A 34 0.34 -17.56 -3.26
C LYS A 34 1.16 -17.58 -1.97
N SER A 35 2.28 -16.87 -1.92
CA SER A 35 3.13 -16.78 -0.74
C SER A 35 3.77 -15.41 -0.58
N GLU A 36 4.17 -15.08 0.64
CA GLU A 36 4.93 -13.86 0.95
C GLU A 36 6.26 -13.81 0.20
N LYS A 37 6.97 -14.95 0.10
CA LYS A 37 8.21 -15.07 -0.67
C LYS A 37 7.99 -14.72 -2.15
N ALA A 38 6.91 -15.22 -2.75
CA ALA A 38 6.56 -14.90 -4.13
C ALA A 38 6.22 -13.40 -4.31
N ALA A 39 5.52 -12.79 -3.34
CA ALA A 39 5.22 -11.37 -3.35
C ALA A 39 6.51 -10.53 -3.28
N ILE A 40 7.41 -10.83 -2.37
CA ILE A 40 8.70 -10.14 -2.23
C ILE A 40 9.50 -10.28 -3.53
N LYS A 41 9.63 -11.50 -4.07
CA LYS A 41 10.33 -11.74 -5.33
C LYS A 41 9.77 -10.87 -6.46
N ARG A 42 8.44 -10.80 -6.61
CA ARG A 42 7.80 -9.98 -7.64
C ARG A 42 8.06 -8.49 -7.44
N LEU A 43 7.93 -7.98 -6.21
CA LEU A 43 8.13 -6.57 -5.88
C LEU A 43 9.60 -6.10 -5.98
N THR A 44 10.55 -7.03 -5.99
CA THR A 44 12.00 -6.77 -6.15
C THR A 44 12.57 -7.17 -7.51
N ASP A 45 11.73 -7.71 -8.40
CA ASP A 45 12.13 -8.03 -9.77
C ASP A 45 11.82 -6.85 -10.70
N PHE A 46 12.84 -6.27 -11.30
CA PHE A 46 12.70 -5.16 -12.25
C PHE A 46 11.77 -5.52 -13.44
N LYS A 47 11.84 -6.77 -13.91
CA LYS A 47 11.01 -7.24 -15.02
C LYS A 47 9.51 -7.27 -14.70
N SER A 48 9.14 -7.25 -13.43
CA SER A 48 7.73 -7.24 -13.02
C SER A 48 7.05 -5.88 -13.20
N GLU A 49 7.83 -4.81 -13.32
CA GLU A 49 7.37 -3.42 -13.46
C GLU A 49 6.34 -3.01 -12.38
N VAL A 50 6.43 -3.61 -11.20
CA VAL A 50 5.60 -3.28 -10.04
C VAL A 50 6.46 -3.13 -8.79
N SER A 51 6.05 -2.22 -7.91
CA SER A 51 6.67 -2.00 -6.61
C SER A 51 5.68 -1.37 -5.64
N CYS A 52 6.09 -1.18 -4.40
CA CYS A 52 5.36 -0.40 -3.41
C CYS A 52 6.33 0.36 -2.51
N ASN A 53 5.83 1.33 -1.75
CA ASN A 53 6.67 1.98 -0.75
C ASN A 53 6.88 1.06 0.46
N TYR A 54 5.82 0.39 0.90
CA TYR A 54 5.86 -0.49 2.07
C TYR A 54 5.15 -1.81 1.80
N LEU A 55 5.75 -2.89 2.30
CA LEU A 55 5.12 -4.20 2.39
C LEU A 55 4.91 -4.54 3.86
N ILE A 56 3.68 -4.88 4.24
CA ILE A 56 3.36 -5.44 5.56
C ILE A 56 3.27 -6.96 5.44
N LYS A 57 4.18 -7.64 6.13
CA LYS A 57 4.29 -9.10 6.15
C LYS A 57 3.17 -9.72 6.97
N LYS A 58 2.96 -11.03 6.82
CA LYS A 58 1.89 -11.76 7.52
C LYS A 58 2.01 -11.67 9.06
N ASN A 59 3.23 -11.60 9.57
CA ASN A 59 3.51 -11.43 11.00
C ASN A 59 3.40 -9.98 11.49
N GLY A 60 3.18 -9.02 10.59
CA GLY A 60 3.08 -7.60 10.87
C GLY A 60 4.39 -6.82 10.72
N ASP A 61 5.51 -7.45 10.40
CA ASP A 61 6.75 -6.73 10.09
C ASP A 61 6.56 -5.83 8.86
N ILE A 62 7.19 -4.67 8.88
CA ILE A 62 7.12 -3.71 7.77
C ILE A 62 8.45 -3.72 7.03
N VAL A 63 8.37 -3.86 5.71
CA VAL A 63 9.50 -3.76 4.80
C VAL A 63 9.37 -2.46 4.00
N THR A 64 10.38 -1.60 4.06
CA THR A 64 10.50 -0.45 3.16
C THR A 64 11.10 -0.94 1.84
N MET A 65 10.37 -0.75 0.74
CA MET A 65 10.78 -1.21 -0.58
C MET A 65 11.12 -0.05 -1.53
N VAL A 66 10.41 1.08 -1.43
CA VAL A 66 10.76 2.32 -2.12
C VAL A 66 10.63 3.47 -1.13
N PRO A 67 11.67 4.30 -0.91
CA PRO A 67 11.58 5.43 -0.01
C PRO A 67 10.50 6.43 -0.45
N ASP A 68 9.83 7.07 0.51
CA ASP A 68 8.61 7.90 0.29
C ASP A 68 8.74 8.96 -0.80
N LEU A 69 9.92 9.57 -0.95
CA LEU A 69 10.13 10.63 -1.92
C LEU A 69 10.38 10.13 -3.34
N TYR A 70 10.56 8.83 -3.53
CA TYR A 70 10.60 8.21 -4.85
C TYR A 70 9.22 7.64 -5.20
N ILE A 71 8.92 7.59 -6.49
CA ILE A 71 7.61 7.18 -7.00
C ILE A 71 7.64 5.68 -7.24
N SER A 72 7.01 4.90 -6.38
CA SER A 72 6.83 3.46 -6.59
C SER A 72 5.72 3.18 -7.62
N TRP A 73 5.81 2.04 -8.29
CA TRP A 73 4.88 1.64 -9.36
C TRP A 73 3.82 0.68 -8.82
N HIS A 74 2.84 1.21 -8.07
CA HIS A 74 1.82 0.41 -7.40
C HIS A 74 0.39 0.61 -7.90
N ALA A 75 0.06 1.82 -8.37
CA ALA A 75 -1.31 2.18 -8.76
C ALA A 75 -1.60 1.96 -10.25
N GLY A 76 -0.58 2.04 -11.11
CA GLY A 76 -0.73 1.94 -12.56
C GLY A 76 -1.73 2.97 -13.13
N LYS A 77 -2.47 2.57 -14.18
CA LYS A 77 -3.57 3.39 -14.73
C LYS A 77 -4.66 3.51 -13.68
N SER A 78 -4.87 4.72 -13.18
CA SER A 78 -5.75 4.99 -12.05
C SER A 78 -6.29 6.42 -12.13
N LEU A 79 -7.47 6.64 -11.53
CA LEU A 79 -8.15 7.93 -11.51
C LEU A 79 -8.83 8.12 -10.16
N TRP A 80 -8.65 9.28 -9.55
CA TRP A 80 -9.44 9.72 -8.40
C TRP A 80 -9.68 11.23 -8.46
N LYS A 81 -10.93 11.63 -8.66
CA LYS A 81 -11.29 13.04 -8.91
C LYS A 81 -10.45 13.60 -10.08
N LYS A 82 -9.68 14.65 -9.86
CA LYS A 82 -8.80 15.26 -10.87
C LYS A 82 -7.41 14.59 -10.98
N TYR A 83 -7.10 13.61 -10.14
CA TYR A 83 -5.78 12.96 -10.12
C TYR A 83 -5.78 11.74 -11.03
N GLN A 84 -4.83 11.71 -11.95
CA GLN A 84 -4.57 10.57 -12.84
C GLN A 84 -3.21 9.96 -12.52
N SER A 85 -3.06 8.63 -12.73
CA SER A 85 -1.80 7.93 -12.49
C SER A 85 -1.25 8.20 -11.09
N LEU A 86 -2.00 7.77 -10.09
CA LEU A 86 -1.79 8.16 -8.68
C LEU A 86 -0.44 7.77 -8.08
N ASN A 87 0.40 6.99 -8.77
CA ASN A 87 1.78 6.72 -8.32
C ASN A 87 2.51 8.00 -7.88
N LYS A 88 2.34 9.08 -8.65
CA LYS A 88 3.02 10.37 -8.41
C LYS A 88 2.61 11.05 -7.11
N ASN A 89 1.40 10.80 -6.66
CA ASN A 89 0.78 11.54 -5.55
C ASN A 89 0.50 10.66 -4.31
N SER A 90 0.87 9.39 -4.32
CA SER A 90 0.52 8.45 -3.26
C SER A 90 1.69 7.67 -2.69
N ILE A 91 1.47 7.15 -1.50
CA ILE A 91 2.25 6.07 -0.89
C ILE A 91 1.48 4.78 -1.06
N GLY A 92 2.08 3.79 -1.72
CA GLY A 92 1.50 2.45 -1.86
C GLY A 92 1.93 1.53 -0.72
N ILE A 93 0.94 0.91 -0.07
CA ILE A 93 1.15 -0.07 1.00
C ILE A 93 0.56 -1.40 0.56
N GLU A 94 1.42 -2.36 0.31
CA GLU A 94 1.06 -3.76 0.06
C GLU A 94 0.94 -4.54 1.37
N ILE A 95 -0.08 -5.37 1.49
CA ILE A 95 -0.31 -6.22 2.65
C ILE A 95 -0.32 -7.66 2.19
N THR A 96 0.53 -8.50 2.75
CA THR A 96 0.62 -9.91 2.37
C THR A 96 -0.73 -10.61 2.56
N ASN A 97 -1.35 -11.01 1.46
CA ASN A 97 -2.59 -11.76 1.42
C ASN A 97 -2.69 -12.43 0.04
N PRO A 98 -3.13 -13.69 -0.05
CA PRO A 98 -3.20 -14.40 -1.32
C PRO A 98 -4.18 -13.76 -2.33
N GLY A 99 -5.14 -12.97 -1.84
CA GLY A 99 -6.11 -12.31 -2.70
C GLY A 99 -7.11 -13.27 -3.35
N HIS A 100 -8.05 -12.72 -4.09
CA HIS A 100 -9.19 -13.46 -4.65
C HIS A 100 -8.81 -14.67 -5.51
N ARG A 101 -7.66 -14.61 -6.18
CA ARG A 101 -7.20 -15.71 -7.06
C ARG A 101 -6.59 -16.91 -6.33
N HIS A 102 -6.19 -16.73 -5.08
CA HIS A 102 -5.36 -17.73 -4.36
C HIS A 102 -5.86 -18.00 -2.94
N GLY A 103 -7.17 -17.83 -2.70
CA GLY A 103 -7.77 -18.10 -1.40
C GLY A 103 -7.76 -16.89 -0.47
N TYR A 104 -8.43 -15.83 -0.90
CA TYR A 104 -8.56 -14.59 -0.14
C TYR A 104 -9.10 -14.82 1.28
N ASN A 105 -8.39 -14.33 2.27
CA ASN A 105 -8.73 -14.48 3.68
C ASN A 105 -8.68 -13.14 4.41
N ARG A 106 -9.05 -13.15 5.69
CA ARG A 106 -8.97 -11.97 6.56
C ARG A 106 -7.50 -11.61 6.81
N PHE A 107 -7.24 -10.33 6.98
CA PHE A 107 -5.93 -9.82 7.40
C PHE A 107 -5.69 -10.13 8.88
N SER A 108 -4.45 -10.48 9.24
CA SER A 108 -4.13 -10.79 10.62
C SER A 108 -4.18 -9.55 11.51
N ASN A 109 -4.46 -9.74 12.80
CA ASN A 109 -4.41 -8.66 13.77
C ASN A 109 -3.04 -7.96 13.82
N SER A 110 -1.96 -8.70 13.57
CA SER A 110 -0.61 -8.14 13.50
C SER A 110 -0.44 -7.21 12.31
N GLN A 111 -0.95 -7.61 11.13
CA GLN A 111 -0.97 -6.76 9.95
C GLN A 111 -1.76 -5.47 10.19
N ILE A 112 -2.95 -5.58 10.75
CA ILE A 112 -3.82 -4.41 10.98
C ILE A 112 -3.20 -3.45 12.02
N ARG A 113 -2.59 -3.95 13.09
CA ARG A 113 -1.87 -3.11 14.06
C ARG A 113 -0.72 -2.34 13.40
N SER A 114 0.08 -3.01 12.57
CA SER A 114 1.19 -2.39 11.84
C SER A 114 0.72 -1.37 10.82
N LEU A 115 -0.36 -1.71 10.10
CA LEU A 115 -1.00 -0.81 9.14
C LEU A 115 -1.46 0.49 9.81
N ILE A 116 -2.15 0.40 10.96
CA ILE A 116 -2.61 1.55 11.73
C ILE A 116 -1.43 2.44 12.14
N LYS A 117 -0.36 1.85 12.68
CA LYS A 117 0.80 2.61 13.15
C LYS A 117 1.55 3.28 11.99
N LEU A 118 1.77 2.57 10.89
CA LEU A 118 2.40 3.11 9.70
C LEU A 118 1.56 4.24 9.09
N SER A 119 0.26 4.01 8.90
CA SER A 119 -0.65 5.01 8.32
C SER A 119 -0.70 6.29 9.13
N ARG A 120 -0.78 6.20 10.47
CA ARG A 120 -0.75 7.37 11.36
C ARG A 120 0.54 8.18 11.22
N SER A 121 1.68 7.50 11.11
CA SER A 121 2.97 8.16 10.88
C SER A 121 2.99 8.91 9.55
N LEU A 122 2.51 8.28 8.47
CA LEU A 122 2.44 8.90 7.14
C LEU A 122 1.43 10.06 7.08
N ILE A 123 0.24 9.88 7.69
CA ILE A 123 -0.78 10.94 7.78
C ILE A 123 -0.18 12.19 8.45
N LYS A 124 0.48 12.02 9.61
CA LYS A 124 1.14 13.12 10.33
C LYS A 124 2.26 13.75 9.51
N LYS A 125 3.14 12.92 8.93
CA LYS A 125 4.34 13.36 8.20
C LYS A 125 4.00 14.17 6.94
N TYR A 126 2.95 13.77 6.21
CA TYR A 126 2.57 14.36 4.92
C TYR A 126 1.26 15.14 4.96
N LYS A 127 0.63 15.27 6.13
CA LYS A 127 -0.66 15.96 6.32
C LYS A 127 -1.74 15.44 5.37
N ILE A 128 -1.83 14.11 5.25
CA ILE A 128 -2.76 13.45 4.34
C ILE A 128 -4.18 13.56 4.90
N ASN A 129 -5.11 14.02 4.06
CA ASN A 129 -6.53 14.05 4.41
C ASN A 129 -7.07 12.61 4.51
N LEU A 130 -7.89 12.31 5.53
CA LEU A 130 -8.47 10.98 5.74
C LEU A 130 -9.29 10.48 4.54
N LYS A 131 -9.95 11.39 3.80
CA LYS A 131 -10.68 11.08 2.56
C LYS A 131 -9.78 10.67 1.39
N ASN A 132 -8.47 10.80 1.55
CA ASN A 132 -7.47 10.43 0.56
C ASN A 132 -6.74 9.11 0.90
N ILE A 133 -7.30 8.35 1.82
CA ILE A 133 -6.83 7.00 2.16
C ILE A 133 -7.79 6.02 1.51
N LEU A 134 -7.32 5.33 0.48
CA LEU A 134 -8.14 4.60 -0.49
C LEU A 134 -7.61 3.18 -0.70
N GLY A 135 -8.46 2.33 -1.24
CA GLY A 135 -8.06 1.05 -1.80
C GLY A 135 -7.70 1.18 -3.29
N HIS A 136 -6.99 0.22 -3.82
CA HIS A 136 -6.70 0.16 -5.26
C HIS A 136 -8.00 0.06 -6.07
N SER A 137 -9.00 -0.67 -5.58
CA SER A 137 -10.32 -0.78 -6.18
C SER A 137 -11.07 0.56 -6.26
N ASP A 138 -10.79 1.53 -5.38
CA ASP A 138 -11.42 2.85 -5.44
C ASP A 138 -10.90 3.68 -6.61
N ILE A 139 -9.62 3.52 -6.95
CA ILE A 139 -8.94 4.31 -7.98
C ILE A 139 -8.83 3.60 -9.33
N ALA A 140 -9.16 2.32 -9.40
CA ALA A 140 -9.16 1.52 -10.61
C ALA A 140 -10.21 0.39 -10.56
N PRO A 141 -11.51 0.71 -10.35
CA PRO A 141 -12.56 -0.27 -10.04
C PRO A 141 -12.78 -1.32 -11.13
N GLU A 142 -12.55 -0.97 -12.40
CA GLU A 142 -12.79 -1.88 -13.53
C GLU A 142 -11.73 -3.00 -13.63
N ARG A 143 -10.56 -2.85 -13.00
CA ARG A 143 -9.45 -3.79 -13.13
C ARG A 143 -8.89 -4.31 -11.81
N LYS A 144 -9.26 -3.73 -10.67
CA LYS A 144 -8.69 -4.03 -9.35
C LYS A 144 -9.77 -4.30 -8.32
N LYS A 145 -9.50 -5.27 -7.45
CA LYS A 145 -10.37 -5.65 -6.34
C LYS A 145 -9.71 -5.44 -4.98
N ASP A 146 -8.38 -5.25 -4.95
CA ASP A 146 -7.63 -5.06 -3.71
C ASP A 146 -7.93 -3.70 -3.05
N PRO A 147 -7.94 -3.63 -1.72
CA PRO A 147 -7.65 -4.67 -0.73
C PRO A 147 -8.81 -5.64 -0.47
N GLY A 148 -9.98 -5.50 -1.10
CA GLY A 148 -11.11 -6.41 -1.09
C GLY A 148 -12.06 -6.22 0.10
N GLU A 149 -13.17 -6.98 0.08
CA GLU A 149 -14.31 -6.86 1.00
C GLU A 149 -14.02 -7.31 2.43
N LYS A 150 -12.96 -8.12 2.65
CA LYS A 150 -12.54 -8.52 4.02
C LYS A 150 -11.57 -7.53 4.65
N PHE A 151 -11.25 -6.43 3.95
CA PHE A 151 -10.42 -5.38 4.50
C PHE A 151 -11.22 -4.56 5.52
N PRO A 152 -10.69 -4.31 6.73
CA PRO A 152 -11.49 -3.79 7.84
C PRO A 152 -11.64 -2.27 7.82
N TRP A 153 -12.24 -1.72 6.76
CA TRP A 153 -12.41 -0.27 6.56
C TRP A 153 -13.10 0.42 7.73
N GLU A 154 -14.24 -0.12 8.20
CA GLU A 154 -14.99 0.46 9.33
C GLU A 154 -14.13 0.56 10.59
N TYR A 155 -13.38 -0.50 10.89
CA TYR A 155 -12.47 -0.51 12.05
C TYR A 155 -11.34 0.51 11.89
N LEU A 156 -10.78 0.65 10.70
CA LEU A 156 -9.73 1.64 10.41
C LEU A 156 -10.25 3.07 10.50
N ALA A 157 -11.46 3.34 10.02
CA ALA A 157 -12.11 4.64 10.13
C ALA A 157 -12.33 5.05 11.59
N LYS A 158 -12.77 4.12 12.47
CA LYS A 158 -12.84 4.32 13.92
C LYS A 158 -11.47 4.62 14.58
N LYS A 159 -10.37 4.32 13.88
CA LYS A 159 -9.00 4.65 14.30
C LYS A 159 -8.42 5.88 13.59
N ASN A 160 -9.27 6.67 12.91
CA ASN A 160 -8.91 7.84 12.09
C ASN A 160 -7.97 7.48 10.94
N ILE A 161 -8.26 6.37 10.25
CA ILE A 161 -7.56 5.95 9.04
C ILE A 161 -8.60 5.63 7.98
N GLY A 162 -8.66 6.50 6.96
CA GLY A 162 -9.69 6.39 5.94
C GLY A 162 -11.04 6.96 6.40
N PHE A 163 -12.03 6.73 5.56
CA PHE A 163 -13.40 7.18 5.73
C PHE A 163 -14.34 6.02 5.42
N TRP A 164 -15.34 5.83 6.26
CA TRP A 164 -16.36 4.78 6.11
C TRP A 164 -17.73 5.36 6.32
#